data_4c3711964c39a658270d18d06ae81bd9
#
_entry.id   4c3711964c39a658270d18d06ae81bd9
#
_cell.length_a   1.000
_cell.length_b   1.000
_cell.length_c   1.000
_cell.angle_alpha   90.00
_cell.angle_beta   90.00
_cell.angle_gamma   90.00
#
_symmetry.space_group_name_H-M   'P 1'
#
loop_
_entity.id
_entity.type
_entity.pdbx_description
1 polymer ?
#
loop_
_entity_poly.entity_id
_entity_poly.type
_entity_poly.pdbx_seq_one_letter_code
_entity_poly.pdbx_strand_id
1 'polypeptide(L)'
;MKLKNNYFAKHPLVAVFLFTFICLLPEMLMRDFTPSNELRYLSIADEALRDGHFFAFFNHGLAYADKPPLYIWLVMLCKVLFGTHSSLALSMLSVVPAFVIVWLMDRWVMSNAKATDRMALAMLLLTSIMFLGTMAVIRMDMLMCMFIVMAMFTFWRMYELDSDGLEDPRNAAVYKKCSWLLPVWIFMALFTKGPVGLLVPPLSIIVFLAVKRKWREIGKYLGWKTWGVIAGLCIVWFSCVYIDGGKSYLDNLLFKQTMGRAVNAFTHSRPFWFYAVAILWCIAPYTFLLLGALGITIWPRRHKNVEIPAREVKSDKELLFLSVIFTTFLMLSMFSSKLPVYLVPIFPFLAYLFPLVISRKGARLWVGWAIGIPAAILMLAGLACLLILSGIVNADVIHSLTGEYTFIFSAPVKIAAVLCLVGNAIAIWFLIRNKQWNLPVFMVGSSLLLTIYAASGVLSSANAYMGYREICREVPTGTEVVTLFLHRPENIDVYVGRETTNLGKDLDAFLNMAADSTKALTLITKESELDKNPELREFVYSSGTATFSGPYCTVTRIPGHRPVRNEVAPEGVKIDE
;
A
#
# COMPACT_ATOMS: atom_id res chain seq x y z
N MET A 1 -30.86 -30.14 -10.74
CA MET A 1 -29.60 -30.29 -11.46
C MET A 1 -28.46 -30.33 -10.44
N LYS A 2 -27.90 -31.53 -10.14
CA LYS A 2 -26.90 -31.76 -9.10
C LYS A 2 -25.54 -31.26 -9.64
N LEU A 3 -25.11 -30.09 -9.20
CA LEU A 3 -23.75 -29.53 -9.46
C LEU A 3 -22.68 -30.33 -8.69
N LYS A 4 -22.56 -31.64 -8.98
CA LYS A 4 -21.67 -32.58 -8.26
C LYS A 4 -20.16 -32.37 -8.59
N ASN A 5 -19.80 -31.46 -9.52
CA ASN A 5 -18.41 -31.27 -9.95
C ASN A 5 -18.04 -29.78 -10.15
N ASN A 6 -18.55 -28.88 -9.31
CA ASN A 6 -18.17 -27.47 -9.43
C ASN A 6 -16.79 -27.27 -8.76
N TYR A 7 -15.76 -27.04 -9.56
CA TYR A 7 -14.38 -26.75 -9.14
C TYR A 7 -14.34 -25.63 -8.06
N PHE A 8 -15.12 -24.57 -8.25
CA PHE A 8 -15.20 -23.44 -7.30
C PHE A 8 -15.83 -23.82 -5.94
N ALA A 9 -16.70 -24.84 -5.89
CA ALA A 9 -17.22 -25.32 -4.61
C ALA A 9 -16.14 -26.04 -3.79
N LYS A 10 -15.15 -26.65 -4.46
CA LYS A 10 -13.98 -27.28 -3.81
C LYS A 10 -12.88 -26.25 -3.50
N HIS A 11 -12.75 -25.22 -4.30
CA HIS A 11 -11.73 -24.17 -4.19
C HIS A 11 -12.38 -22.77 -4.09
N PRO A 12 -13.11 -22.45 -3.00
CA PRO A 12 -13.91 -21.22 -2.90
C PRO A 12 -13.06 -19.95 -2.96
N LEU A 13 -11.82 -19.97 -2.49
CA LEU A 13 -10.92 -18.82 -2.54
C LEU A 13 -10.50 -18.47 -3.97
N VAL A 14 -10.37 -19.46 -4.87
CA VAL A 14 -10.01 -19.17 -6.27
C VAL A 14 -11.06 -18.29 -6.93
N ALA A 15 -12.35 -18.54 -6.66
CA ALA A 15 -13.43 -17.69 -7.17
C ALA A 15 -13.33 -16.25 -6.63
N VAL A 16 -13.05 -16.10 -5.33
CA VAL A 16 -12.88 -14.77 -4.70
C VAL A 16 -11.66 -14.05 -5.27
N PHE A 17 -10.54 -14.73 -5.43
CA PHE A 17 -9.31 -14.14 -5.97
C PHE A 17 -9.47 -13.70 -7.42
N LEU A 18 -10.07 -14.56 -8.26
CA LEU A 18 -10.35 -14.20 -9.65
C LEU A 18 -11.33 -13.01 -9.74
N PHE A 19 -12.39 -13.03 -8.96
CA PHE A 19 -13.34 -11.92 -8.92
C PHE A 19 -12.68 -10.61 -8.48
N THR A 20 -11.91 -10.64 -7.38
CA THR A 20 -11.17 -9.47 -6.89
C THR A 20 -10.17 -8.97 -7.93
N PHE A 21 -9.41 -9.87 -8.56
CA PHE A 21 -8.45 -9.54 -9.59
C PHE A 21 -9.11 -8.87 -10.79
N ILE A 22 -10.21 -9.44 -11.30
CA ILE A 22 -10.95 -8.88 -12.44
C ILE A 22 -11.49 -7.48 -12.10
N CYS A 23 -12.02 -7.30 -10.88
CA CYS A 23 -12.55 -5.99 -10.46
C CYS A 23 -11.46 -4.92 -10.31
N LEU A 24 -10.25 -5.29 -9.92
CA LEU A 24 -9.13 -4.35 -9.78
C LEU A 24 -8.30 -4.20 -11.07
N LEU A 25 -8.49 -5.07 -12.05
CA LEU A 25 -7.70 -5.05 -13.29
C LEU A 25 -7.73 -3.70 -14.04
N PRO A 26 -8.89 -3.01 -14.22
CA PRO A 26 -8.90 -1.71 -14.86
C PRO A 26 -8.10 -0.66 -14.08
N GLU A 27 -8.19 -0.66 -12.75
CA GLU A 27 -7.40 0.24 -11.91
C GLU A 27 -5.90 -0.02 -12.10
N MET A 28 -5.46 -1.27 -12.07
CA MET A 28 -4.06 -1.66 -12.27
C MET A 28 -3.51 -1.30 -13.66
N LEU A 29 -4.36 -1.26 -14.68
CA LEU A 29 -3.94 -0.97 -16.06
C LEU A 29 -4.01 0.52 -16.39
N MET A 30 -5.00 1.23 -15.87
CA MET A 30 -5.36 2.59 -16.30
C MET A 30 -4.87 3.67 -15.36
N ARG A 31 -4.66 3.35 -14.08
CA ARG A 31 -4.20 4.33 -13.08
C ARG A 31 -2.76 4.74 -13.34
N ASP A 32 -2.50 6.02 -13.22
CA ASP A 32 -1.14 6.55 -13.21
C ASP A 32 -0.44 6.29 -11.87
N PHE A 33 0.90 6.26 -11.89
CA PHE A 33 1.66 6.07 -10.66
C PHE A 33 1.48 7.26 -9.71
N THR A 34 1.22 6.95 -8.45
CA THR A 34 1.02 7.97 -7.43
C THR A 34 2.32 8.76 -7.19
N PRO A 35 2.28 10.09 -7.31
CA PRO A 35 3.41 10.93 -6.97
C PRO A 35 3.88 10.69 -5.52
N SER A 36 5.14 10.91 -5.28
CA SER A 36 5.76 10.85 -3.94
C SER A 36 6.04 9.49 -3.34
N ASN A 37 5.28 8.46 -3.64
CA ASN A 37 5.50 7.12 -3.09
C ASN A 37 5.90 6.13 -4.17
N GLU A 38 5.00 5.87 -5.11
CA GLU A 38 5.24 4.89 -6.19
C GLU A 38 6.36 5.38 -7.10
N LEU A 39 6.22 6.58 -7.66
CA LEU A 39 7.22 7.16 -8.56
C LEU A 39 8.62 7.22 -7.93
N ARG A 40 8.71 7.49 -6.62
CA ARG A 40 10.00 7.45 -5.92
C ARG A 40 10.65 6.07 -5.91
N TYR A 41 9.86 4.98 -5.72
CA TYR A 41 10.44 3.64 -5.80
C TYR A 41 10.88 3.28 -7.21
N LEU A 42 10.17 3.78 -8.22
CA LEU A 42 10.53 3.59 -9.62
C LEU A 42 11.80 4.37 -9.98
N SER A 43 11.91 5.63 -9.57
CA SER A 43 13.10 6.46 -9.75
C SER A 43 14.34 5.83 -9.10
N ILE A 44 14.22 5.38 -7.84
CA ILE A 44 15.31 4.68 -7.14
C ILE A 44 15.74 3.41 -7.87
N ALA A 45 14.77 2.63 -8.39
CA ALA A 45 15.07 1.42 -9.15
C ALA A 45 15.76 1.74 -10.49
N ASP A 46 15.38 2.84 -11.14
CA ASP A 46 16.00 3.30 -12.38
C ASP A 46 17.44 3.74 -12.17
N GLU A 47 17.69 4.55 -11.15
CA GLU A 47 19.02 5.00 -10.77
C GLU A 47 19.91 3.82 -10.36
N ALA A 48 19.37 2.89 -9.55
CA ALA A 48 20.09 1.69 -9.13
C ALA A 48 20.49 0.79 -10.31
N LEU A 49 19.62 0.64 -11.31
CA LEU A 49 19.93 -0.13 -12.54
C LEU A 49 20.93 0.58 -13.44
N ARG A 50 20.88 1.91 -13.53
CA ARG A 50 21.78 2.73 -14.31
C ARG A 50 23.21 2.71 -13.74
N ASP A 51 23.32 2.89 -12.42
CA ASP A 51 24.59 3.14 -11.75
C ASP A 51 25.20 1.86 -11.12
N GLY A 52 24.44 0.75 -11.13
CA GLY A 52 24.92 -0.56 -10.65
C GLY A 52 24.89 -0.72 -9.13
N HIS A 53 24.11 0.09 -8.42
CA HIS A 53 23.94 0.03 -6.96
C HIS A 53 22.78 -0.90 -6.56
N PHE A 54 23.09 -2.05 -5.95
CA PHE A 54 22.08 -3.05 -5.61
C PHE A 54 21.74 -3.11 -4.11
N PHE A 55 22.58 -2.58 -3.25
CA PHE A 55 22.39 -2.59 -1.80
C PHE A 55 22.36 -1.20 -1.18
N ALA A 56 23.02 -0.23 -1.79
CA ALA A 56 23.00 1.18 -1.41
C ALA A 56 22.25 1.98 -2.47
N PHE A 57 21.06 2.45 -2.14
CA PHE A 57 20.20 3.15 -3.09
C PHE A 57 20.37 4.67 -3.01
N PHE A 58 20.19 5.29 -4.15
CA PHE A 58 20.18 6.75 -4.29
C PHE A 58 18.86 7.18 -4.92
N ASN A 59 18.52 8.44 -4.75
CA ASN A 59 17.36 9.06 -5.35
C ASN A 59 17.75 10.47 -5.77
N HIS A 60 17.87 10.70 -7.05
CA HIS A 60 18.36 11.94 -7.64
C HIS A 60 19.75 12.34 -7.09
N GLY A 61 20.67 11.39 -7.09
CA GLY A 61 22.05 11.52 -6.58
C GLY A 61 22.19 11.58 -5.05
N LEU A 62 21.08 11.60 -4.30
CA LEU A 62 21.09 11.65 -2.83
C LEU A 62 20.94 10.27 -2.22
N ALA A 63 21.77 9.94 -1.22
CA ALA A 63 21.71 8.64 -0.53
C ALA A 63 20.34 8.38 0.09
N TYR A 64 19.68 7.31 -0.36
CA TYR A 64 18.35 6.86 0.11
C TYR A 64 18.46 5.64 1.02
N ALA A 65 18.98 5.83 2.23
CA ALA A 65 19.14 4.77 3.24
C ALA A 65 17.86 4.48 4.07
N ASP A 66 16.68 4.82 3.54
CA ASP A 66 15.41 4.78 4.29
C ASP A 66 14.76 3.39 4.30
N LYS A 67 15.03 2.57 3.28
CA LYS A 67 14.37 1.27 3.12
C LYS A 67 15.36 0.15 2.81
N PRO A 68 15.06 -1.08 3.32
CA PRO A 68 15.80 -2.27 2.93
C PRO A 68 15.59 -2.64 1.47
N PRO A 69 16.48 -3.44 0.85
CA PRO A 69 16.55 -3.60 -0.60
C PRO A 69 15.48 -4.49 -1.23
N LEU A 70 14.86 -5.43 -0.51
CA LEU A 70 14.03 -6.47 -1.12
C LEU A 70 12.94 -5.92 -2.05
N TYR A 71 12.20 -4.90 -1.61
CA TYR A 71 11.11 -4.36 -2.42
C TYR A 71 11.63 -3.63 -3.66
N ILE A 72 12.72 -2.87 -3.54
CA ILE A 72 13.35 -2.20 -4.68
C ILE A 72 13.88 -3.23 -5.68
N TRP A 73 14.48 -4.33 -5.23
CA TRP A 73 14.90 -5.43 -6.12
C TRP A 73 13.74 -6.03 -6.93
N LEU A 74 12.57 -6.18 -6.31
CA LEU A 74 11.39 -6.66 -7.03
C LEU A 74 10.92 -5.65 -8.09
N VAL A 75 10.99 -4.35 -7.79
CA VAL A 75 10.70 -3.28 -8.76
C VAL A 75 11.70 -3.32 -9.92
N MET A 76 13.01 -3.41 -9.62
CA MET A 76 14.08 -3.56 -10.62
C MET A 76 13.86 -4.80 -11.49
N LEU A 77 13.53 -5.93 -10.87
CA LEU A 77 13.24 -7.18 -11.58
C LEU A 77 12.07 -7.02 -12.56
N CYS A 78 10.98 -6.37 -12.12
CA CYS A 78 9.86 -6.08 -13.00
C CYS A 78 10.31 -5.22 -14.20
N LYS A 79 11.11 -4.19 -13.99
CA LYS A 79 11.61 -3.35 -15.08
C LYS A 79 12.50 -4.12 -16.05
N VAL A 80 13.40 -4.96 -15.56
CA VAL A 80 14.29 -5.77 -16.39
C VAL A 80 13.49 -6.80 -17.21
N LEU A 81 12.48 -7.46 -16.61
CA LEU A 81 11.68 -8.47 -17.30
C LEU A 81 10.74 -7.88 -18.37
N PHE A 82 10.18 -6.70 -18.14
CA PHE A 82 9.20 -6.09 -19.04
C PHE A 82 9.76 -4.95 -19.89
N GLY A 83 11.01 -4.56 -19.69
CA GLY A 83 11.65 -3.43 -20.38
C GLY A 83 11.14 -2.05 -19.96
N THR A 84 10.01 -1.99 -19.24
CA THR A 84 9.35 -0.76 -18.76
C THR A 84 8.76 -0.98 -17.37
N HIS A 85 8.36 0.09 -16.71
CA HIS A 85 7.57 0.02 -15.48
C HIS A 85 6.12 -0.39 -15.80
N SER A 86 5.89 -1.71 -15.96
CA SER A 86 4.53 -2.25 -16.15
C SER A 86 3.69 -2.07 -14.89
N SER A 87 2.64 -1.25 -14.97
CA SER A 87 1.73 -1.00 -13.84
C SER A 87 1.10 -2.29 -13.32
N LEU A 88 0.70 -3.20 -14.22
CA LEU A 88 0.15 -4.50 -13.85
C LEU A 88 1.19 -5.35 -13.07
N ALA A 89 2.42 -5.49 -13.60
CA ALA A 89 3.45 -6.30 -12.94
C ALA A 89 3.81 -5.76 -11.56
N LEU A 90 3.92 -4.44 -11.44
CA LEU A 90 4.21 -3.77 -10.17
C LEU A 90 3.06 -3.92 -9.17
N SER A 91 1.80 -3.83 -9.62
CA SER A 91 0.63 -4.06 -8.77
C SER A 91 0.58 -5.49 -8.23
N MET A 92 1.09 -6.49 -8.98
CA MET A 92 1.18 -7.87 -8.49
C MET A 92 2.08 -7.99 -7.25
N LEU A 93 3.03 -7.09 -7.03
CA LEU A 93 3.87 -7.07 -5.83
C LEU A 93 3.07 -6.79 -4.55
N SER A 94 1.85 -6.24 -4.65
CA SER A 94 0.92 -6.04 -3.53
C SER A 94 -0.23 -7.05 -3.55
N VAL A 95 -0.78 -7.38 -4.72
CA VAL A 95 -1.94 -8.28 -4.87
C VAL A 95 -1.60 -9.73 -4.53
N VAL A 96 -0.48 -10.25 -5.03
CA VAL A 96 -0.08 -11.62 -4.72
C VAL A 96 0.16 -11.83 -3.23
N PRO A 97 0.92 -10.97 -2.51
CA PRO A 97 1.01 -11.05 -1.06
C PRO A 97 -0.33 -11.00 -0.34
N ALA A 98 -1.29 -10.16 -0.78
CA ALA A 98 -2.63 -10.09 -0.19
C ALA A 98 -3.38 -11.43 -0.32
N PHE A 99 -3.32 -12.05 -1.50
CA PHE A 99 -3.94 -13.35 -1.73
C PHE A 99 -3.26 -14.46 -0.93
N VAL A 100 -1.94 -14.44 -0.80
CA VAL A 100 -1.20 -15.38 0.05
C VAL A 100 -1.59 -15.23 1.52
N ILE A 101 -1.75 -13.99 2.02
CA ILE A 101 -2.22 -13.73 3.38
C ILE A 101 -3.60 -14.37 3.59
N VAL A 102 -4.56 -14.09 2.71
CA VAL A 102 -5.92 -14.65 2.81
C VAL A 102 -5.89 -16.17 2.75
N TRP A 103 -5.12 -16.76 1.85
CA TRP A 103 -4.98 -18.21 1.71
C TRP A 103 -4.39 -18.87 2.97
N LEU A 104 -3.34 -18.27 3.55
CA LEU A 104 -2.72 -18.78 4.78
C LEU A 104 -3.68 -18.69 5.97
N MET A 105 -4.34 -17.54 6.14
CA MET A 105 -5.27 -17.32 7.25
C MET A 105 -6.49 -18.23 7.14
N ASP A 106 -7.02 -18.40 5.93
CA ASP A 106 -8.12 -19.34 5.67
C ASP A 106 -7.73 -20.79 6.01
N ARG A 107 -6.56 -21.23 5.55
CA ARG A 107 -6.03 -22.55 5.87
C ARG A 107 -5.81 -22.74 7.37
N TRP A 108 -5.43 -21.69 8.07
CA TRP A 108 -5.16 -21.72 9.51
C TRP A 108 -6.44 -21.81 10.35
N VAL A 109 -7.49 -21.08 9.96
CA VAL A 109 -8.69 -20.91 10.79
C VAL A 109 -9.92 -21.58 10.20
N MET A 110 -10.06 -21.60 8.88
CA MET A 110 -11.30 -21.94 8.19
C MET A 110 -11.24 -23.26 7.41
N SER A 111 -10.23 -24.10 7.62
CA SER A 111 -10.01 -25.34 6.86
C SER A 111 -11.24 -26.28 6.84
N ASN A 112 -12.00 -26.33 7.92
CA ASN A 112 -13.20 -27.17 8.08
C ASN A 112 -14.52 -26.39 7.96
N ALA A 113 -14.48 -25.10 7.56
CA ALA A 113 -15.67 -24.27 7.44
C ALA A 113 -16.35 -24.44 6.08
N LYS A 114 -17.61 -24.01 6.00
CA LYS A 114 -18.38 -24.01 4.76
C LYS A 114 -17.74 -23.06 3.73
N ALA A 115 -17.84 -23.42 2.45
CA ALA A 115 -17.31 -22.61 1.36
C ALA A 115 -17.83 -21.15 1.41
N THR A 116 -19.10 -20.95 1.74
CA THR A 116 -19.74 -19.63 1.87
C THR A 116 -19.11 -18.77 2.96
N ASP A 117 -18.75 -19.36 4.10
CA ASP A 117 -18.12 -18.65 5.22
C ASP A 117 -16.68 -18.26 4.87
N ARG A 118 -15.96 -19.16 4.20
CA ARG A 118 -14.60 -18.93 3.70
C ARG A 118 -14.57 -17.79 2.68
N MET A 119 -15.49 -17.78 1.71
CA MET A 119 -15.62 -16.72 0.72
C MET A 119 -15.97 -15.38 1.37
N ALA A 120 -16.93 -15.36 2.30
CA ALA A 120 -17.33 -14.14 2.98
C ALA A 120 -16.18 -13.53 3.80
N LEU A 121 -15.42 -14.36 4.51
CA LEU A 121 -14.31 -13.90 5.33
C LEU A 121 -13.13 -13.39 4.48
N ALA A 122 -12.86 -14.07 3.36
CA ALA A 122 -11.87 -13.60 2.39
C ALA A 122 -12.27 -12.22 1.82
N MET A 123 -13.54 -12.06 1.42
CA MET A 123 -14.07 -10.77 0.96
C MET A 123 -13.99 -9.70 2.04
N LEU A 124 -14.31 -10.01 3.29
CA LEU A 124 -14.21 -9.10 4.42
C LEU A 124 -12.79 -8.51 4.55
N LEU A 125 -11.76 -9.35 4.51
CA LEU A 125 -10.39 -8.88 4.63
C LEU A 125 -9.96 -8.10 3.39
N LEU A 126 -10.21 -8.64 2.18
CA LEU A 126 -9.81 -8.02 0.91
C LEU A 126 -10.48 -6.66 0.66
N THR A 127 -11.68 -6.44 1.19
CA THR A 127 -12.46 -5.20 0.97
C THR A 127 -12.50 -4.28 2.19
N SER A 128 -11.76 -4.57 3.26
CA SER A 128 -11.46 -3.58 4.31
C SER A 128 -10.65 -2.44 3.70
N ILE A 129 -11.08 -1.18 3.88
CA ILE A 129 -10.58 -0.01 3.13
C ILE A 129 -9.05 0.07 3.09
N MET A 130 -8.38 -0.03 4.25
CA MET A 130 -6.92 0.09 4.28
C MET A 130 -6.21 -1.12 3.67
N PHE A 131 -6.75 -2.34 3.83
CA PHE A 131 -6.18 -3.54 3.22
C PHE A 131 -6.35 -3.49 1.69
N LEU A 132 -7.53 -3.12 1.22
CA LEU A 132 -7.83 -2.92 -0.20
C LEU A 132 -6.96 -1.82 -0.81
N GLY A 133 -6.90 -0.64 -0.18
CA GLY A 133 -6.07 0.46 -0.65
C GLY A 133 -4.57 0.13 -0.67
N THR A 134 -4.09 -0.67 0.31
CA THR A 134 -2.68 -1.12 0.31
C THR A 134 -2.41 -2.18 -0.76
N MET A 135 -3.41 -3.00 -1.09
CA MET A 135 -3.34 -3.98 -2.16
C MET A 135 -3.35 -3.33 -3.55
N ALA A 136 -4.11 -2.24 -3.72
CA ALA A 136 -4.25 -1.52 -4.99
C ALA A 136 -3.04 -0.62 -5.33
N VAL A 137 -2.23 -0.23 -4.34
CA VAL A 137 -1.10 0.69 -4.50
C VAL A 137 0.22 -0.08 -4.47
N ILE A 138 1.21 0.37 -5.24
CA ILE A 138 2.56 -0.20 -5.28
C ILE A 138 3.30 0.17 -4.00
N ARG A 139 3.23 -0.72 -2.99
CA ARG A 139 3.81 -0.49 -1.66
C ARG A 139 4.33 -1.78 -1.03
N MET A 140 5.42 -1.64 -0.31
CA MET A 140 6.07 -2.75 0.40
C MET A 140 5.28 -3.29 1.61
N ASP A 141 4.25 -2.58 2.06
CA ASP A 141 3.49 -2.88 3.28
C ASP A 141 2.80 -4.25 3.22
N MET A 142 2.21 -4.58 2.07
CA MET A 142 1.52 -5.86 1.90
C MET A 142 2.50 -7.03 1.90
N LEU A 143 3.66 -6.88 1.27
CA LEU A 143 4.72 -7.89 1.25
C LEU A 143 5.28 -8.14 2.66
N MET A 144 5.54 -7.07 3.43
CA MET A 144 5.95 -7.19 4.84
C MET A 144 4.89 -7.90 5.67
N CYS A 145 3.61 -7.54 5.52
CA CYS A 145 2.49 -8.19 6.20
C CYS A 145 2.42 -9.68 5.90
N MET A 146 2.63 -10.08 4.64
CA MET A 146 2.68 -11.49 4.23
C MET A 146 3.76 -12.25 5.02
N PHE A 147 4.98 -11.72 5.11
CA PHE A 147 6.05 -12.38 5.86
C PHE A 147 5.78 -12.44 7.36
N ILE A 148 5.14 -11.41 7.94
CA ILE A 148 4.69 -11.45 9.33
C ILE A 148 3.66 -12.57 9.54
N VAL A 149 2.67 -12.71 8.66
CA VAL A 149 1.67 -13.79 8.73
C VAL A 149 2.33 -15.16 8.56
N MET A 150 3.29 -15.30 7.63
CA MET A 150 4.06 -16.53 7.45
C MET A 150 4.88 -16.90 8.70
N ALA A 151 5.51 -15.92 9.35
CA ALA A 151 6.24 -16.14 10.60
C ALA A 151 5.31 -16.61 11.73
N MET A 152 4.15 -15.95 11.90
CA MET A 152 3.17 -16.31 12.93
C MET A 152 2.51 -17.66 12.67
N PHE A 153 2.22 -17.98 11.41
CA PHE A 153 1.70 -19.30 11.02
C PHE A 153 2.75 -20.40 11.26
N THR A 154 4.03 -20.14 10.94
CA THR A 154 5.13 -21.07 11.18
C THR A 154 5.33 -21.32 12.67
N PHE A 155 5.31 -20.25 13.49
CA PHE A 155 5.35 -20.38 14.95
C PHE A 155 4.18 -21.20 15.47
N TRP A 156 2.95 -20.93 14.98
CA TRP A 156 1.78 -21.72 15.39
C TRP A 156 1.92 -23.20 15.09
N ARG A 157 2.43 -23.54 13.90
CA ARG A 157 2.68 -24.95 13.53
C ARG A 157 3.70 -25.62 14.46
N MET A 158 4.75 -24.90 14.84
CA MET A 158 5.74 -25.40 15.81
C MET A 158 5.09 -25.63 17.18
N TYR A 159 4.28 -24.67 17.64
CA TYR A 159 3.60 -24.73 18.93
C TYR A 159 2.57 -25.90 18.98
N GLU A 160 1.81 -26.10 17.92
CA GLU A 160 0.83 -27.18 17.77
C GLU A 160 1.53 -28.55 17.80
N LEU A 161 2.56 -28.75 16.96
CA LEU A 161 3.33 -29.99 16.90
C LEU A 161 4.06 -30.31 18.23
N ASP A 162 4.49 -29.30 18.95
CA ASP A 162 5.10 -29.47 20.25
C ASP A 162 4.11 -29.93 21.31
N SER A 163 2.86 -29.49 21.22
CA SER A 163 1.77 -29.91 22.09
C SER A 163 1.24 -31.31 21.75
N ASP A 164 1.28 -31.70 20.46
CA ASP A 164 0.82 -33.02 19.98
C ASP A 164 1.87 -34.14 20.20
N GLY A 165 3.10 -33.76 20.53
CA GLY A 165 4.24 -34.67 20.73
C GLY A 165 5.12 -34.82 19.48
N LEU A 166 6.42 -34.78 19.69
CA LEU A 166 7.46 -34.91 18.65
C LEU A 166 7.97 -36.34 18.48
N GLU A 167 7.29 -37.32 19.07
CA GLU A 167 7.67 -38.74 18.97
C GLU A 167 7.45 -39.29 17.55
N ASP A 168 6.45 -38.76 16.81
CA ASP A 168 6.29 -39.09 15.40
C ASP A 168 7.42 -38.46 14.56
N PRO A 169 8.20 -39.27 13.83
CA PRO A 169 9.29 -38.77 12.97
C PRO A 169 8.83 -37.74 11.92
N ARG A 170 7.57 -37.83 11.48
CA ARG A 170 6.98 -36.85 10.54
C ARG A 170 6.79 -35.50 11.21
N ASN A 171 6.25 -35.48 12.43
CA ASN A 171 6.06 -34.27 13.22
C ASN A 171 7.41 -33.62 13.54
N ALA A 172 8.38 -34.40 13.95
CA ALA A 172 9.75 -33.94 14.21
C ALA A 172 10.40 -33.31 12.96
N ALA A 173 10.24 -33.91 11.77
CA ALA A 173 10.77 -33.37 10.53
C ALA A 173 10.11 -32.03 10.16
N VAL A 174 8.78 -31.91 10.28
CA VAL A 174 8.05 -30.67 10.04
C VAL A 174 8.46 -29.60 11.05
N TYR A 175 8.57 -29.92 12.33
CA TYR A 175 9.04 -29.00 13.37
C TYR A 175 10.44 -28.48 13.04
N LYS A 176 11.39 -29.37 12.69
CA LYS A 176 12.74 -28.99 12.29
C LYS A 176 12.74 -28.03 11.09
N LYS A 177 11.92 -28.28 10.06
CA LYS A 177 11.75 -27.38 8.93
C LYS A 177 11.22 -26.02 9.37
N CYS A 178 10.14 -25.98 10.16
CA CYS A 178 9.54 -24.75 10.67
C CYS A 178 10.54 -23.95 11.52
N SER A 179 11.40 -24.62 12.31
CA SER A 179 12.39 -23.94 13.14
C SER A 179 13.52 -23.24 12.36
N TRP A 180 13.72 -23.60 11.07
CA TRP A 180 14.59 -22.85 10.15
C TRP A 180 13.83 -21.78 9.37
N LEU A 181 12.54 -22.01 9.08
CA LEU A 181 11.74 -21.06 8.32
C LEU A 181 11.32 -19.85 9.17
N LEU A 182 11.07 -20.03 10.46
CA LEU A 182 10.66 -18.93 11.34
C LEU A 182 11.61 -17.73 11.31
N PRO A 183 12.92 -17.89 11.57
CA PRO A 183 13.86 -16.77 11.49
C PRO A 183 13.98 -16.19 10.08
N VAL A 184 13.86 -17.01 9.03
CA VAL A 184 13.88 -16.54 7.64
C VAL A 184 12.70 -15.61 7.38
N TRP A 185 11.47 -15.98 7.79
CA TRP A 185 10.31 -15.11 7.59
C TRP A 185 10.40 -13.81 8.39
N ILE A 186 10.92 -13.87 9.62
CA ILE A 186 11.18 -12.67 10.43
C ILE A 186 12.20 -11.76 9.72
N PHE A 187 13.29 -12.33 9.21
CA PHE A 187 14.28 -11.56 8.45
C PHE A 187 13.69 -10.99 7.16
N MET A 188 12.90 -11.75 6.40
CA MET A 188 12.28 -11.27 5.17
C MET A 188 11.31 -10.11 5.43
N ALA A 189 10.60 -10.11 6.56
CA ALA A 189 9.76 -8.98 6.98
C ALA A 189 10.62 -7.74 7.32
N LEU A 190 11.74 -7.90 8.02
CA LEU A 190 12.74 -6.86 8.25
C LEU A 190 13.30 -6.34 6.92
N PHE A 191 13.73 -7.24 6.05
CA PHE A 191 14.39 -6.96 4.77
C PHE A 191 13.43 -6.33 3.73
N THR A 192 12.12 -6.36 3.99
CA THR A 192 11.10 -5.68 3.17
C THR A 192 10.92 -4.22 3.57
N LYS A 193 10.79 -3.94 4.88
CA LYS A 193 10.38 -2.58 5.32
C LYS A 193 11.13 -2.06 6.56
N GLY A 194 11.91 -2.87 7.22
CA GLY A 194 12.69 -2.46 8.39
C GLY A 194 12.12 -2.94 9.74
N PRO A 195 12.37 -2.22 10.85
CA PRO A 195 12.23 -2.71 12.22
C PRO A 195 10.85 -3.27 12.60
N VAL A 196 9.76 -2.74 12.04
CA VAL A 196 8.40 -3.24 12.32
C VAL A 196 8.28 -4.73 11.96
N GLY A 197 8.86 -5.13 10.82
CA GLY A 197 8.88 -6.53 10.39
C GLY A 197 9.64 -7.44 11.33
N LEU A 198 10.75 -6.95 11.92
CA LEU A 198 11.55 -7.68 12.89
C LEU A 198 10.84 -7.82 14.24
N LEU A 199 10.17 -6.76 14.72
CA LEU A 199 9.68 -6.69 16.09
C LEU A 199 8.32 -7.37 16.29
N VAL A 200 7.41 -7.28 15.29
CA VAL A 200 6.04 -7.79 15.45
C VAL A 200 6.00 -9.30 15.78
N PRO A 201 6.63 -10.21 15.03
CA PRO A 201 6.54 -11.63 15.35
C PRO A 201 7.16 -12.01 16.69
N PRO A 202 8.42 -11.65 17.03
CA PRO A 202 9.00 -12.03 18.30
C PRO A 202 8.25 -11.48 19.52
N LEU A 203 7.87 -10.19 19.50
CA LEU A 203 7.12 -9.59 20.60
C LEU A 203 5.75 -10.29 20.79
N SER A 204 5.07 -10.61 19.71
CA SER A 204 3.79 -11.32 19.76
C SER A 204 3.93 -12.73 20.33
N ILE A 205 4.99 -13.45 19.96
CA ILE A 205 5.32 -14.78 20.48
C ILE A 205 5.62 -14.70 21.98
N ILE A 206 6.44 -13.74 22.41
CA ILE A 206 6.78 -13.52 23.82
C ILE A 206 5.52 -13.25 24.64
N VAL A 207 4.67 -12.32 24.19
CA VAL A 207 3.42 -11.98 24.88
C VAL A 207 2.47 -13.18 24.95
N PHE A 208 2.32 -13.93 23.85
CA PHE A 208 1.50 -15.14 23.83
C PHE A 208 1.98 -16.18 24.87
N LEU A 209 3.26 -16.52 24.86
CA LEU A 209 3.84 -17.49 25.79
C LEU A 209 3.79 -16.98 27.24
N ALA A 210 3.95 -15.68 27.45
CA ALA A 210 3.81 -15.05 28.74
C ALA A 210 2.38 -15.19 29.31
N VAL A 211 1.36 -14.90 28.50
CA VAL A 211 -0.06 -15.06 28.89
C VAL A 211 -0.39 -16.52 29.18
N LYS A 212 0.22 -17.46 28.47
CA LYS A 212 0.11 -18.91 28.72
C LYS A 212 0.94 -19.40 29.92
N ARG A 213 1.72 -18.51 30.57
CA ARG A 213 2.68 -18.83 31.65
C ARG A 213 3.79 -19.83 31.25
N LYS A 214 4.11 -19.87 29.95
CA LYS A 214 5.12 -20.73 29.33
C LYS A 214 6.43 -20.00 29.08
N TRP A 215 6.88 -19.18 30.01
CA TRP A 215 8.08 -18.33 29.88
C TRP A 215 9.35 -19.09 29.52
N ARG A 216 9.48 -20.33 30.04
CA ARG A 216 10.64 -21.18 29.78
C ARG A 216 10.72 -21.67 28.34
N GLU A 217 9.58 -21.65 27.62
CA GLU A 217 9.52 -22.10 26.23
C GLU A 217 9.92 -20.98 25.23
N ILE A 218 10.09 -19.73 25.68
CA ILE A 218 10.50 -18.62 24.79
C ILE A 218 11.82 -18.96 24.09
N GLY A 219 12.82 -19.46 24.83
CA GLY A 219 14.11 -19.86 24.27
C GLY A 219 14.05 -21.01 23.27
N LYS A 220 13.00 -21.83 23.29
CA LYS A 220 12.75 -22.92 22.34
C LYS A 220 12.43 -22.38 20.94
N TYR A 221 11.64 -21.31 20.86
CA TYR A 221 11.19 -20.72 19.60
C TYR A 221 12.05 -19.53 19.17
N LEU A 222 12.42 -18.67 20.14
CA LEU A 222 13.21 -17.46 19.95
C LEU A 222 14.62 -17.55 20.58
N GLY A 223 15.18 -18.74 20.60
CA GLY A 223 16.50 -18.98 21.17
C GLY A 223 17.64 -18.65 20.22
N TRP A 224 18.84 -19.14 20.61
CA TRP A 224 20.08 -18.91 19.90
C TRP A 224 20.01 -19.17 18.39
N LYS A 225 19.34 -20.26 17.96
CA LYS A 225 19.18 -20.59 16.54
C LYS A 225 18.45 -19.49 15.77
N THR A 226 17.33 -19.01 16.30
CA THR A 226 16.50 -17.97 15.64
C THR A 226 17.29 -16.68 15.48
N TRP A 227 17.89 -16.19 16.57
CA TRP A 227 18.66 -14.96 16.53
C TRP A 227 19.96 -15.09 15.77
N GLY A 228 20.63 -16.25 15.84
CA GLY A 228 21.84 -16.53 15.07
C GLY A 228 21.60 -16.49 13.54
N VAL A 229 20.49 -17.07 13.08
CA VAL A 229 20.13 -16.99 11.64
C VAL A 229 19.81 -15.54 11.23
N ILE A 230 19.02 -14.82 12.03
CA ILE A 230 18.69 -13.41 11.73
C ILE A 230 19.97 -12.57 11.72
N ALA A 231 20.82 -12.70 12.73
CA ALA A 231 22.09 -11.97 12.83
C ALA A 231 23.02 -12.29 11.65
N GLY A 232 23.15 -13.57 11.27
CA GLY A 232 23.94 -13.96 10.11
C GLY A 232 23.46 -13.33 8.81
N LEU A 233 22.15 -13.33 8.57
CA LEU A 233 21.56 -12.69 7.39
C LEU A 233 21.72 -11.16 7.43
N CYS A 234 21.60 -10.53 8.59
CA CYS A 234 21.87 -9.09 8.76
C CYS A 234 23.35 -8.75 8.50
N ILE A 235 24.28 -9.57 8.98
CA ILE A 235 25.73 -9.37 8.73
C ILE A 235 26.01 -9.42 7.23
N VAL A 236 25.49 -10.41 6.53
CA VAL A 236 25.62 -10.49 5.06
C VAL A 236 25.05 -9.24 4.39
N TRP A 237 23.85 -8.85 4.75
CA TRP A 237 23.22 -7.65 4.19
C TRP A 237 24.05 -6.40 4.43
N PHE A 238 24.43 -6.13 5.68
CA PHE A 238 25.19 -4.92 6.02
C PHE A 238 26.60 -4.92 5.43
N SER A 239 27.23 -6.08 5.25
CA SER A 239 28.49 -6.20 4.54
C SER A 239 28.32 -5.80 3.05
N CYS A 240 27.27 -6.27 2.41
CA CYS A 240 26.95 -5.86 1.04
C CYS A 240 26.66 -4.35 0.92
N VAL A 241 25.91 -3.79 1.88
CA VAL A 241 25.67 -2.33 1.95
C VAL A 241 26.98 -1.56 2.12
N TYR A 242 27.88 -2.05 2.96
CA TYR A 242 29.18 -1.40 3.18
C TYR A 242 30.06 -1.43 1.91
N ILE A 243 30.06 -2.54 1.19
CA ILE A 243 30.81 -2.69 -0.06
C ILE A 243 30.25 -1.76 -1.16
N ASP A 244 28.93 -1.65 -1.26
CA ASP A 244 28.24 -0.91 -2.31
C ASP A 244 28.17 0.60 -2.03
N GLY A 245 27.85 1.02 -0.78
CA GLY A 245 27.60 2.42 -0.41
C GLY A 245 28.61 3.02 0.56
N GLY A 246 29.57 2.23 1.06
CA GLY A 246 30.57 2.67 2.00
C GLY A 246 30.06 2.90 3.43
N LYS A 247 30.98 3.33 4.29
CA LYS A 247 30.70 3.55 5.72
C LYS A 247 29.62 4.60 5.95
N SER A 248 29.66 5.71 5.23
CA SER A 248 28.71 6.84 5.41
C SER A 248 27.26 6.41 5.15
N TYR A 249 27.04 5.58 4.13
CA TYR A 249 25.72 5.04 3.83
C TYR A 249 25.23 4.07 4.92
N LEU A 250 26.09 3.16 5.36
CA LEU A 250 25.78 2.21 6.42
C LEU A 250 25.45 2.92 7.75
N ASP A 251 26.23 3.93 8.13
CA ASP A 251 25.99 4.73 9.33
C ASP A 251 24.63 5.47 9.23
N ASN A 252 24.28 5.99 8.06
CA ASN A 252 22.98 6.62 7.81
C ASN A 252 21.83 5.61 7.98
N LEU A 253 21.97 4.41 7.40
CA LEU A 253 20.97 3.33 7.49
C LEU A 253 20.73 2.89 8.96
N LEU A 254 21.81 2.63 9.70
CA LEU A 254 21.72 2.06 11.05
C LEU A 254 21.32 3.10 12.11
N PHE A 255 21.94 4.28 12.09
CA PHE A 255 21.77 5.26 13.18
C PHE A 255 20.74 6.32 12.84
N LYS A 256 20.87 7.00 11.71
CA LYS A 256 19.98 8.12 11.38
C LYS A 256 18.58 7.67 11.04
N GLN A 257 18.44 6.69 10.15
CA GLN A 257 17.13 6.25 9.66
C GLN A 257 16.44 5.26 10.60
N THR A 258 17.19 4.43 11.33
CA THR A 258 16.58 3.42 12.21
C THR A 258 16.37 3.96 13.62
N MET A 259 17.43 4.41 14.29
CA MET A 259 17.34 4.89 15.67
C MET A 259 16.78 6.33 15.75
N GLY A 260 17.21 7.23 14.88
CA GLY A 260 16.74 8.62 14.87
C GLY A 260 15.24 8.74 14.69
N ARG A 261 14.64 7.93 13.79
CA ARG A 261 13.18 7.94 13.56
C ARG A 261 12.37 7.28 14.67
N ALA A 262 12.93 6.34 15.40
CA ALA A 262 12.24 5.70 16.52
C ALA A 262 12.00 6.70 17.65
N VAL A 263 12.96 7.59 17.91
CA VAL A 263 12.95 8.56 19.02
C VAL A 263 12.40 9.93 18.58
N ASN A 264 12.92 10.48 17.50
CA ASN A 264 12.55 11.80 17.00
C ASN A 264 12.07 11.70 15.54
N ALA A 265 10.76 11.74 15.32
CA ALA A 265 10.21 11.76 13.97
C ALA A 265 10.50 13.11 13.29
N PHE A 266 11.25 13.09 12.19
CA PHE A 266 11.42 14.27 11.32
C PHE A 266 10.12 14.64 10.57
N THR A 267 9.25 13.65 10.32
CA THR A 267 7.98 13.80 9.61
C THR A 267 6.92 12.89 10.21
N HIS A 268 5.63 13.26 10.05
CA HIS A 268 4.48 12.47 10.51
C HIS A 268 4.40 12.24 12.02
N SER A 269 4.89 13.18 12.84
CA SER A 269 4.68 13.12 14.28
C SER A 269 3.18 13.20 14.61
N ARG A 270 2.67 12.23 15.35
CA ARG A 270 1.26 12.12 15.74
C ARG A 270 1.14 11.68 17.20
N PRO A 271 0.05 12.05 17.90
CA PRO A 271 -0.16 11.68 19.30
C PRO A 271 -0.28 10.17 19.46
N PHE A 272 -0.05 9.68 20.69
CA PHE A 272 -0.01 8.24 20.95
C PHE A 272 -1.34 7.52 20.64
N TRP A 273 -2.47 8.21 20.82
CA TRP A 273 -3.83 7.69 20.56
C TRP A 273 -4.24 7.69 19.07
N PHE A 274 -3.37 8.15 18.18
CA PHE A 274 -3.65 8.25 16.74
C PHE A 274 -4.23 6.96 16.15
N TYR A 275 -3.66 5.80 16.49
CA TYR A 275 -4.12 4.52 15.96
C TYR A 275 -5.47 4.07 16.50
N ALA A 276 -5.88 4.52 17.70
CA ALA A 276 -7.21 4.25 18.24
C ALA A 276 -8.32 4.89 17.39
N VAL A 277 -8.03 6.06 16.82
CA VAL A 277 -8.94 6.70 15.86
C VAL A 277 -8.77 6.14 14.47
N ALA A 278 -7.53 5.95 14.01
CA ALA A 278 -7.26 5.47 12.66
C ALA A 278 -7.89 4.10 12.38
N ILE A 279 -7.86 3.17 13.33
CA ILE A 279 -8.40 1.83 13.16
C ILE A 279 -9.90 1.84 12.82
N LEU A 280 -10.65 2.86 13.28
CA LEU A 280 -12.09 2.94 13.05
C LEU A 280 -12.45 3.02 11.56
N TRP A 281 -11.70 3.79 10.80
CA TRP A 281 -11.92 3.92 9.35
C TRP A 281 -11.07 2.97 8.52
N CYS A 282 -9.91 2.54 9.02
CA CYS A 282 -9.03 1.62 8.31
C CYS A 282 -9.66 0.26 8.01
N ILE A 283 -10.51 -0.24 8.93
CA ILE A 283 -11.20 -1.52 8.78
C ILE A 283 -12.65 -1.39 8.31
N ALA A 284 -13.08 -0.16 7.94
CA ALA A 284 -14.41 0.05 7.36
C ALA A 284 -14.54 -0.77 6.05
N PRO A 285 -15.75 -1.22 5.68
CA PRO A 285 -17.03 -1.02 6.37
C PRO A 285 -17.27 -2.00 7.54
N TYR A 286 -16.33 -2.85 7.88
CA TYR A 286 -16.50 -3.93 8.88
C TYR A 286 -16.11 -3.51 10.30
N THR A 287 -16.01 -2.21 10.58
CA THR A 287 -15.55 -1.65 11.85
C THR A 287 -16.33 -2.18 13.05
N PHE A 288 -17.66 -2.10 13.00
CA PHE A 288 -18.50 -2.56 14.10
C PHE A 288 -18.43 -4.08 14.29
N LEU A 289 -18.27 -4.84 13.20
CA LEU A 289 -18.16 -6.28 13.23
C LEU A 289 -16.85 -6.72 13.89
N LEU A 290 -15.73 -6.18 13.46
CA LEU A 290 -14.40 -6.57 13.90
C LEU A 290 -14.09 -6.06 15.31
N LEU A 291 -14.41 -4.80 15.61
CA LEU A 291 -14.25 -4.26 16.96
C LEU A 291 -15.25 -4.86 17.94
N GLY A 292 -16.46 -5.20 17.49
CA GLY A 292 -17.43 -5.95 18.28
C GLY A 292 -16.90 -7.33 18.66
N ALA A 293 -16.31 -8.06 17.72
CA ALA A 293 -15.68 -9.36 17.98
C ALA A 293 -14.52 -9.22 18.98
N LEU A 294 -13.65 -8.22 18.79
CA LEU A 294 -12.56 -7.92 19.71
C LEU A 294 -13.08 -7.57 21.11
N GLY A 295 -14.08 -6.70 21.22
CA GLY A 295 -14.69 -6.30 22.48
C GLY A 295 -15.31 -7.46 23.25
N ILE A 296 -16.03 -8.36 22.56
CA ILE A 296 -16.60 -9.55 23.18
C ILE A 296 -15.51 -10.52 23.67
N THR A 297 -14.39 -10.56 22.97
CA THR A 297 -13.26 -11.42 23.38
C THR A 297 -12.57 -10.87 24.62
N ILE A 298 -12.40 -9.53 24.71
CA ILE A 298 -11.73 -8.89 25.85
C ILE A 298 -12.66 -8.85 27.07
N TRP A 299 -13.96 -8.55 26.87
CA TRP A 299 -14.95 -8.37 27.93
C TRP A 299 -16.00 -9.45 27.90
N PRO A 300 -15.72 -10.67 28.43
CA PRO A 300 -16.72 -11.71 28.52
C PRO A 300 -17.80 -11.27 29.51
N ARG A 301 -19.08 -11.24 29.07
CA ARG A 301 -20.20 -10.97 29.98
C ARG A 301 -20.26 -12.07 31.03
N ARG A 302 -20.01 -11.73 32.28
CA ARG A 302 -20.30 -12.62 33.42
C ARG A 302 -21.82 -12.70 33.58
N HIS A 303 -22.42 -13.81 33.17
CA HIS A 303 -23.75 -14.16 33.66
C HIS A 303 -23.63 -14.57 35.13
N LYS A 304 -24.36 -13.85 36.02
CA LYS A 304 -24.24 -13.95 37.48
C LYS A 304 -24.57 -15.35 38.08
N ASN A 305 -25.13 -16.28 37.32
CA ASN A 305 -25.65 -17.55 37.83
C ASN A 305 -25.40 -18.78 36.94
N VAL A 306 -24.39 -18.79 36.09
CA VAL A 306 -24.05 -19.95 35.26
C VAL A 306 -22.59 -20.31 35.51
N GLU A 307 -22.33 -21.53 35.97
CA GLU A 307 -20.99 -22.12 35.91
C GLU A 307 -20.47 -21.96 34.50
N ILE A 308 -19.27 -21.36 34.36
CA ILE A 308 -18.66 -21.11 33.06
C ILE A 308 -18.44 -22.47 32.38
N PRO A 309 -19.22 -22.83 31.35
CA PRO A 309 -19.00 -24.11 30.68
C PRO A 309 -17.58 -24.10 30.11
N ALA A 310 -16.91 -25.25 30.11
CA ALA A 310 -15.56 -25.43 29.56
C ALA A 310 -15.39 -24.85 28.12
N ARG A 311 -16.50 -24.58 27.44
CA ARG A 311 -16.62 -23.96 26.12
C ARG A 311 -16.33 -22.44 26.08
N GLU A 312 -16.22 -21.76 27.24
CA GLU A 312 -15.93 -20.32 27.31
C GLU A 312 -14.44 -19.97 27.44
N VAL A 313 -13.57 -20.97 27.57
CA VAL A 313 -12.12 -20.76 27.59
C VAL A 313 -11.67 -20.34 26.20
N LYS A 314 -10.93 -19.21 26.11
CA LYS A 314 -10.33 -18.75 24.86
C LYS A 314 -9.43 -19.84 24.30
N SER A 315 -9.57 -20.14 23.00
CA SER A 315 -8.63 -21.04 22.32
C SER A 315 -7.23 -20.42 22.25
N ASP A 316 -6.22 -21.25 22.15
CA ASP A 316 -4.83 -20.78 22.02
C ASP A 316 -4.65 -19.94 20.74
N LYS A 317 -5.42 -20.24 19.68
CA LYS A 317 -5.46 -19.41 18.45
C LYS A 317 -6.01 -18.00 18.74
N GLU A 318 -7.10 -17.89 19.50
CA GLU A 318 -7.64 -16.58 19.91
C GLU A 318 -6.62 -15.78 20.71
N LEU A 319 -5.94 -16.42 21.67
CA LEU A 319 -4.91 -15.77 22.49
C LEU A 319 -3.73 -15.30 21.66
N LEU A 320 -3.29 -16.11 20.69
CA LEU A 320 -2.22 -15.71 19.79
C LEU A 320 -2.62 -14.51 18.92
N PHE A 321 -3.82 -14.53 18.33
CA PHE A 321 -4.31 -13.42 17.52
C PHE A 321 -4.45 -12.13 18.34
N LEU A 322 -4.98 -12.22 19.56
CA LEU A 322 -5.00 -11.09 20.49
C LEU A 322 -3.59 -10.58 20.81
N SER A 323 -2.64 -11.48 21.04
CA SER A 323 -1.25 -11.10 21.30
C SER A 323 -0.66 -10.31 20.12
N VAL A 324 -0.88 -10.76 18.87
CA VAL A 324 -0.43 -10.03 17.69
C VAL A 324 -1.09 -8.65 17.59
N ILE A 325 -2.44 -8.59 17.74
CA ILE A 325 -3.21 -7.35 17.63
C ILE A 325 -2.72 -6.33 18.67
N PHE A 326 -2.70 -6.70 19.96
CA PHE A 326 -2.33 -5.77 21.03
C PHE A 326 -0.87 -5.38 21.03
N THR A 327 0.03 -6.34 20.81
CA THR A 327 1.47 -6.06 20.75
C THR A 327 1.80 -5.12 19.61
N THR A 328 1.26 -5.37 18.42
CA THR A 328 1.50 -4.51 17.26
C THR A 328 0.89 -3.14 17.47
N PHE A 329 -0.35 -3.06 17.96
CA PHE A 329 -1.03 -1.80 18.22
C PHE A 329 -0.27 -0.94 19.25
N LEU A 330 0.13 -1.54 20.36
CA LEU A 330 0.86 -0.85 21.42
C LEU A 330 2.23 -0.39 20.93
N MET A 331 2.99 -1.29 20.30
CA MET A 331 4.31 -0.99 19.74
C MET A 331 4.25 0.19 18.77
N LEU A 332 3.31 0.18 17.81
CA LEU A 332 3.16 1.26 16.85
C LEU A 332 2.74 2.58 17.52
N SER A 333 1.92 2.51 18.58
CA SER A 333 1.48 3.69 19.32
C SER A 333 2.62 4.38 20.07
N MET A 334 3.66 3.63 20.43
CA MET A 334 4.87 4.16 21.09
C MET A 334 5.81 4.90 20.12
N PHE A 335 5.81 4.55 18.83
CA PHE A 335 6.63 5.27 17.86
C PHE A 335 6.09 6.67 17.59
N SER A 336 6.97 7.66 17.39
CA SER A 336 6.59 9.03 17.13
C SER A 336 6.03 9.23 15.71
N SER A 337 6.62 8.61 14.70
CA SER A 337 6.13 8.66 13.31
C SER A 337 5.01 7.66 13.07
N LYS A 338 3.83 8.15 12.70
CA LYS A 338 2.62 7.32 12.56
C LYS A 338 1.92 7.56 11.22
N LEU A 339 1.67 6.45 10.52
CA LEU A 339 0.83 6.41 9.31
C LEU A 339 -0.22 5.31 9.45
N PRO A 340 -1.45 5.50 8.96
CA PRO A 340 -2.53 4.51 9.07
C PRO A 340 -2.17 3.15 8.47
N VAL A 341 -1.39 3.13 7.39
CA VAL A 341 -0.96 1.91 6.70
C VAL A 341 -0.09 0.99 7.57
N TYR A 342 0.51 1.48 8.65
CA TYR A 342 1.29 0.64 9.57
C TYR A 342 0.41 -0.34 10.35
N LEU A 343 -0.91 -0.13 10.40
CA LEU A 343 -1.87 -1.07 11.01
C LEU A 343 -2.13 -2.32 10.15
N VAL A 344 -1.72 -2.38 8.89
CA VAL A 344 -1.99 -3.50 7.98
C VAL A 344 -1.65 -4.88 8.58
N PRO A 345 -0.55 -5.07 9.33
CA PRO A 345 -0.25 -6.37 9.96
C PRO A 345 -1.29 -6.85 10.99
N ILE A 346 -2.12 -5.96 11.53
CA ILE A 346 -3.19 -6.32 12.49
C ILE A 346 -4.39 -6.94 11.79
N PHE A 347 -4.71 -6.51 10.58
CA PHE A 347 -5.98 -6.79 9.91
C PHE A 347 -6.24 -8.28 9.63
N PRO A 348 -5.29 -9.09 9.18
CA PRO A 348 -5.51 -10.52 9.01
C PRO A 348 -5.94 -11.21 10.31
N PHE A 349 -5.28 -10.89 11.42
CA PHE A 349 -5.57 -11.47 12.73
C PHE A 349 -6.89 -10.96 13.29
N LEU A 350 -7.22 -9.69 13.09
CA LEU A 350 -8.49 -9.11 13.53
C LEU A 350 -9.68 -9.68 12.74
N ALA A 351 -9.55 -9.82 11.41
CA ALA A 351 -10.58 -10.41 10.56
C ALA A 351 -10.83 -11.87 10.92
N TYR A 352 -9.78 -12.66 11.08
CA TYR A 352 -9.89 -14.09 11.38
C TYR A 352 -10.11 -14.42 12.87
N LEU A 353 -10.08 -13.41 13.75
CA LEU A 353 -10.59 -13.54 15.11
C LEU A 353 -12.12 -13.65 15.12
N PHE A 354 -12.81 -12.99 14.20
CA PHE A 354 -14.27 -12.95 14.14
C PHE A 354 -14.94 -14.36 14.08
N PRO A 355 -14.57 -15.29 13.18
CA PRO A 355 -15.17 -16.61 13.14
C PRO A 355 -14.88 -17.45 14.40
N LEU A 356 -13.72 -17.28 15.03
CA LEU A 356 -13.39 -17.97 16.29
C LEU A 356 -14.34 -17.53 17.41
N VAL A 357 -14.65 -16.23 17.48
CA VAL A 357 -15.57 -15.68 18.49
C VAL A 357 -17.01 -16.07 18.24
N ILE A 358 -17.49 -16.01 16.99
CA ILE A 358 -18.87 -16.33 16.64
C ILE A 358 -19.17 -17.81 16.87
N SER A 359 -18.27 -18.71 16.52
CA SER A 359 -18.47 -20.15 16.73
C SER A 359 -18.70 -20.50 18.20
N ARG A 360 -18.13 -19.70 19.10
CA ARG A 360 -18.21 -19.90 20.55
C ARG A 360 -19.46 -19.26 21.18
N LYS A 361 -19.80 -18.02 20.82
CA LYS A 361 -20.79 -17.21 21.58
C LYS A 361 -22.16 -17.03 20.95
N GLY A 362 -22.37 -17.49 19.71
CA GLY A 362 -23.68 -17.46 19.05
C GLY A 362 -24.34 -16.08 18.96
N ALA A 363 -23.58 -15.01 18.90
CA ALA A 363 -24.03 -13.62 19.04
C ALA A 363 -24.71 -13.11 17.76
N ARG A 364 -25.98 -13.50 17.57
CA ARG A 364 -26.70 -13.23 16.31
C ARG A 364 -27.17 -11.80 16.12
N LEU A 365 -27.63 -11.11 17.17
CA LEU A 365 -28.29 -9.81 17.03
C LEU A 365 -27.31 -8.68 16.73
N TRP A 366 -26.21 -8.58 17.49
CA TRP A 366 -25.22 -7.51 17.28
C TRP A 366 -24.51 -7.60 15.91
N VAL A 367 -24.31 -8.85 15.40
CA VAL A 367 -23.73 -9.08 14.08
C VAL A 367 -24.62 -8.50 12.98
N GLY A 368 -25.94 -8.65 13.12
CA GLY A 368 -26.90 -8.04 12.20
C GLY A 368 -26.76 -6.54 12.12
N TRP A 369 -26.72 -5.84 13.26
CA TRP A 369 -26.49 -4.41 13.29
C TRP A 369 -25.10 -4.01 12.79
N ALA A 370 -24.08 -4.77 13.15
CA ALA A 370 -22.70 -4.49 12.76
C ALA A 370 -22.45 -4.57 11.24
N ILE A 371 -23.26 -5.35 10.52
CA ILE A 371 -23.25 -5.41 9.05
C ILE A 371 -24.28 -4.45 8.44
N GLY A 372 -25.46 -4.36 9.03
CA GLY A 372 -26.59 -3.60 8.50
C GLY A 372 -26.34 -2.10 8.48
N ILE A 373 -25.74 -1.53 9.54
CA ILE A 373 -25.45 -0.09 9.62
C ILE A 373 -24.47 0.34 8.52
N PRO A 374 -23.29 -0.28 8.35
CA PRO A 374 -22.39 0.08 7.25
C PRO A 374 -23.00 -0.12 5.86
N ALA A 375 -23.74 -1.21 5.64
CA ALA A 375 -24.43 -1.44 4.38
C ALA A 375 -25.47 -0.34 4.09
N ALA A 376 -26.22 0.11 5.11
CA ALA A 376 -27.17 1.21 4.96
C ALA A 376 -26.46 2.55 4.66
N ILE A 377 -25.32 2.83 5.32
CA ILE A 377 -24.51 4.02 5.04
C ILE A 377 -24.01 3.99 3.58
N LEU A 378 -23.48 2.88 3.11
CA LEU A 378 -23.01 2.73 1.72
C LEU A 378 -24.17 2.84 0.71
N MET A 379 -25.31 2.24 1.03
CA MET A 379 -26.54 2.37 0.22
C MET A 379 -26.98 3.83 0.09
N LEU A 380 -27.03 4.54 1.22
CA LEU A 380 -27.41 5.97 1.25
C LEU A 380 -26.36 6.84 0.55
N ALA A 381 -25.07 6.52 0.66
CA ALA A 381 -24.02 7.21 -0.08
C ALA A 381 -24.17 7.04 -1.59
N GLY A 382 -24.48 5.83 -2.07
CA GLY A 382 -24.79 5.57 -3.46
C GLY A 382 -26.01 6.36 -3.94
N LEU A 383 -27.09 6.41 -3.15
CA LEU A 383 -28.27 7.19 -3.44
C LEU A 383 -27.97 8.70 -3.48
N ALA A 384 -27.26 9.22 -2.49
CA ALA A 384 -26.87 10.63 -2.45
C ALA A 384 -26.01 11.02 -3.66
N CYS A 385 -25.06 10.16 -4.04
CA CYS A 385 -24.25 10.35 -5.24
C CYS A 385 -25.14 10.43 -6.50
N LEU A 386 -26.13 9.54 -6.67
CA LEU A 386 -27.06 9.58 -7.80
C LEU A 386 -27.93 10.84 -7.82
N LEU A 387 -28.41 11.29 -6.66
CA LEU A 387 -29.20 12.52 -6.56
C LEU A 387 -28.37 13.76 -6.95
N ILE A 388 -27.12 13.82 -6.52
CA ILE A 388 -26.18 14.87 -6.93
C ILE A 388 -25.96 14.83 -8.44
N LEU A 389 -25.68 13.65 -8.99
CA LEU A 389 -25.38 13.45 -10.41
C LEU A 389 -26.61 13.58 -11.35
N SER A 390 -27.83 13.57 -10.80
CA SER A 390 -29.08 13.75 -11.58
C SER A 390 -29.44 15.21 -11.82
N GLY A 391 -28.71 16.16 -11.21
CA GLY A 391 -28.99 17.59 -11.32
C GLY A 391 -30.14 18.08 -10.43
N ILE A 392 -30.66 17.24 -9.52
CA ILE A 392 -31.67 17.65 -8.52
C ILE A 392 -31.08 18.63 -7.50
N VAL A 393 -29.77 18.50 -7.23
CA VAL A 393 -29.06 19.44 -6.35
C VAL A 393 -28.58 20.63 -7.19
N ASN A 394 -28.67 21.84 -6.62
CA ASN A 394 -28.32 23.08 -7.33
C ASN A 394 -26.88 23.01 -7.90
N ALA A 395 -26.74 23.38 -9.16
CA ALA A 395 -25.46 23.36 -9.89
C ALA A 395 -24.35 24.16 -9.19
N ASP A 396 -24.70 25.29 -8.55
CA ASP A 396 -23.72 26.14 -7.85
C ASP A 396 -23.11 25.44 -6.62
N VAL A 397 -23.90 24.66 -5.89
CA VAL A 397 -23.42 23.84 -4.77
C VAL A 397 -22.50 22.73 -5.27
N ILE A 398 -22.84 22.12 -6.39
CA ILE A 398 -22.03 21.06 -7.00
C ILE A 398 -20.70 21.64 -7.49
N HIS A 399 -20.70 22.76 -8.21
CA HIS A 399 -19.48 23.44 -8.67
C HIS A 399 -18.59 23.88 -7.51
N SER A 400 -19.16 24.34 -6.41
CA SER A 400 -18.36 24.69 -5.21
C SER A 400 -17.69 23.48 -4.54
N LEU A 401 -18.28 22.27 -4.68
CA LEU A 401 -17.76 21.03 -4.11
C LEU A 401 -16.79 20.29 -5.05
N THR A 402 -17.03 20.36 -6.35
CA THR A 402 -16.27 19.58 -7.34
C THR A 402 -15.20 20.40 -8.08
N GLY A 403 -15.29 21.73 -8.04
CA GLY A 403 -14.38 22.60 -8.76
C GLY A 403 -14.36 22.27 -10.28
N GLU A 404 -13.17 22.12 -10.83
CA GLU A 404 -12.96 21.81 -12.25
C GLU A 404 -13.08 20.31 -12.59
N TYR A 405 -13.35 19.43 -11.62
CA TYR A 405 -13.37 17.96 -11.79
C TYR A 405 -14.64 17.47 -12.50
N THR A 406 -14.86 17.88 -13.75
CA THR A 406 -16.05 17.55 -14.54
C THR A 406 -16.24 16.05 -14.81
N PHE A 407 -15.16 15.27 -14.76
CA PHE A 407 -15.21 13.83 -14.95
C PHE A 407 -16.05 13.09 -13.90
N ILE A 408 -16.32 13.71 -12.73
CA ILE A 408 -17.17 13.14 -11.67
C ILE A 408 -18.60 12.93 -12.18
N PHE A 409 -19.09 13.72 -13.16
CA PHE A 409 -20.43 13.60 -13.75
C PHE A 409 -20.54 12.53 -14.84
N SER A 410 -19.50 11.82 -15.13
CA SER A 410 -19.44 10.82 -16.19
C SER A 410 -20.27 9.56 -15.89
N ALA A 411 -20.61 8.81 -16.95
CA ALA A 411 -21.38 7.58 -16.87
C ALA A 411 -20.75 6.52 -15.94
N PRO A 412 -19.43 6.28 -15.93
CA PRO A 412 -18.80 5.34 -15.00
C PRO A 412 -19.11 5.63 -13.53
N VAL A 413 -19.12 6.90 -13.12
CA VAL A 413 -19.43 7.26 -11.71
C VAL A 413 -20.90 7.00 -11.39
N LYS A 414 -21.82 7.27 -12.33
CA LYS A 414 -23.24 6.95 -12.17
C LYS A 414 -23.45 5.43 -12.02
N ILE A 415 -22.80 4.64 -12.86
CA ILE A 415 -22.86 3.17 -12.78
C ILE A 415 -22.28 2.69 -11.45
N ALA A 416 -21.16 3.23 -10.99
CA ALA A 416 -20.56 2.90 -9.71
C ALA A 416 -21.52 3.20 -8.53
N ALA A 417 -22.20 4.35 -8.57
CA ALA A 417 -23.20 4.73 -7.56
C ALA A 417 -24.42 3.79 -7.55
N VAL A 418 -24.90 3.36 -8.73
CA VAL A 418 -25.97 2.35 -8.84
C VAL A 418 -25.52 1.01 -8.27
N LEU A 419 -24.31 0.54 -8.58
CA LEU A 419 -23.77 -0.72 -8.06
C LEU A 419 -23.60 -0.68 -6.55
N CYS A 420 -23.15 0.46 -6.01
CA CYS A 420 -23.06 0.67 -4.58
C CYS A 420 -24.44 0.62 -3.89
N LEU A 421 -25.43 1.35 -4.44
CA LEU A 421 -26.79 1.37 -3.93
C LEU A 421 -27.44 -0.02 -3.97
N VAL A 422 -27.48 -0.64 -5.14
CA VAL A 422 -28.19 -1.92 -5.35
C VAL A 422 -27.50 -3.07 -4.61
N GLY A 423 -26.17 -3.15 -4.66
CA GLY A 423 -25.42 -4.22 -4.00
C GLY A 423 -25.58 -4.19 -2.48
N ASN A 424 -25.60 -3.01 -1.87
CA ASN A 424 -25.82 -2.89 -0.42
C ASN A 424 -27.31 -3.08 -0.05
N ALA A 425 -28.27 -2.69 -0.90
CA ALA A 425 -29.68 -3.02 -0.72
C ALA A 425 -29.91 -4.55 -0.71
N ILE A 426 -29.25 -5.27 -1.62
CA ILE A 426 -29.27 -6.75 -1.66
C ILE A 426 -28.64 -7.33 -0.40
N ALA A 427 -27.53 -6.78 0.10
CA ALA A 427 -26.90 -7.21 1.34
C ALA A 427 -27.85 -7.08 2.54
N ILE A 428 -28.55 -5.95 2.67
CA ILE A 428 -29.55 -5.71 3.72
C ILE A 428 -30.73 -6.69 3.57
N TRP A 429 -31.21 -6.90 2.35
CA TRP A 429 -32.29 -7.86 2.09
C TRP A 429 -31.94 -9.29 2.56
N PHE A 430 -30.73 -9.77 2.23
CA PHE A 430 -30.26 -11.07 2.70
C PHE A 430 -30.08 -11.10 4.22
N LEU A 431 -29.62 -10.02 4.84
CA LEU A 431 -29.48 -9.92 6.28
C LEU A 431 -30.82 -10.10 7.00
N ILE A 432 -31.87 -9.45 6.50
CA ILE A 432 -33.22 -9.53 7.07
C ILE A 432 -33.83 -10.92 6.85
N ARG A 433 -33.70 -11.48 5.64
CA ARG A 433 -34.36 -12.74 5.25
C ARG A 433 -33.66 -13.97 5.84
N ASN A 434 -32.34 -14.05 5.73
CA ASN A 434 -31.60 -15.28 6.04
C ASN A 434 -31.00 -15.29 7.45
N LYS A 435 -30.87 -14.15 8.11
CA LYS A 435 -30.28 -13.99 9.44
C LYS A 435 -28.88 -14.61 9.59
N GLN A 436 -28.17 -14.82 8.48
CA GLN A 436 -26.79 -15.32 8.40
C GLN A 436 -25.85 -14.18 8.08
N TRP A 437 -24.64 -14.21 8.58
CA TRP A 437 -23.65 -13.14 8.39
C TRP A 437 -22.90 -13.25 7.07
N ASN A 438 -22.71 -14.47 6.57
CA ASN A 438 -21.79 -14.76 5.47
C ASN A 438 -22.22 -14.11 4.14
N LEU A 439 -23.45 -14.30 3.72
CA LEU A 439 -23.93 -13.77 2.44
C LEU A 439 -24.02 -12.23 2.43
N PRO A 440 -24.53 -11.54 3.46
CA PRO A 440 -24.48 -10.08 3.53
C PRO A 440 -23.06 -9.51 3.48
N VAL A 441 -22.10 -10.09 4.22
CA VAL A 441 -20.69 -9.67 4.17
C VAL A 441 -20.10 -9.84 2.77
N PHE A 442 -20.38 -10.99 2.13
CA PHE A 442 -19.95 -11.22 0.75
C PHE A 442 -20.55 -10.20 -0.22
N MET A 443 -21.82 -9.85 -0.08
CA MET A 443 -22.50 -8.86 -0.93
C MET A 443 -21.97 -7.45 -0.74
N VAL A 444 -21.70 -7.02 0.49
CA VAL A 444 -21.06 -5.72 0.77
C VAL A 444 -19.69 -5.64 0.09
N GLY A 445 -18.85 -6.65 0.27
CA GLY A 445 -17.53 -6.70 -0.36
C GLY A 445 -17.60 -6.72 -1.89
N SER A 446 -18.52 -7.52 -2.45
CA SER A 446 -18.73 -7.57 -3.90
C SER A 446 -19.23 -6.24 -4.47
N SER A 447 -20.13 -5.57 -3.74
CA SER A 447 -20.62 -4.23 -4.11
C SER A 447 -19.48 -3.22 -4.17
N LEU A 448 -18.58 -3.21 -3.18
CA LEU A 448 -17.41 -2.33 -3.16
C LEU A 448 -16.47 -2.59 -4.34
N LEU A 449 -16.15 -3.87 -4.63
CA LEU A 449 -15.27 -4.21 -5.75
C LEU A 449 -15.89 -3.83 -7.11
N LEU A 450 -17.19 -4.07 -7.30
CA LEU A 450 -17.90 -3.68 -8.51
C LEU A 450 -18.00 -2.15 -8.64
N THR A 451 -18.16 -1.44 -7.53
CA THR A 451 -18.14 0.04 -7.51
C THR A 451 -16.76 0.55 -7.97
N ILE A 452 -15.66 -0.02 -7.48
CA ILE A 452 -14.30 0.34 -7.91
C ILE A 452 -14.09 0.00 -9.39
N TYR A 453 -14.53 -1.19 -9.83
CA TYR A 453 -14.46 -1.59 -11.23
C TYR A 453 -15.14 -0.57 -12.16
N ALA A 454 -16.36 -0.17 -11.83
CA ALA A 454 -17.08 0.82 -12.63
C ALA A 454 -16.44 2.22 -12.55
N ALA A 455 -16.04 2.65 -11.35
CA ALA A 455 -15.38 3.92 -11.13
C ALA A 455 -14.01 4.02 -11.84
N SER A 456 -13.34 2.91 -12.10
CA SER A 456 -12.06 2.89 -12.85
C SER A 456 -12.20 3.46 -14.27
N GLY A 457 -13.42 3.52 -14.82
CA GLY A 457 -13.69 4.15 -16.12
C GLY A 457 -13.40 5.65 -16.20
N VAL A 458 -13.22 6.34 -15.05
CA VAL A 458 -12.82 7.76 -15.03
C VAL A 458 -11.32 7.97 -14.87
N LEU A 459 -10.53 6.91 -14.69
CA LEU A 459 -9.12 7.04 -14.36
C LEU A 459 -8.31 7.75 -15.46
N SER A 460 -8.66 7.58 -16.73
CA SER A 460 -8.02 8.31 -17.82
C SER A 460 -8.17 9.83 -17.67
N SER A 461 -9.34 10.32 -17.29
CA SER A 461 -9.57 11.73 -17.03
C SER A 461 -8.98 12.20 -15.70
N ALA A 462 -9.04 11.35 -14.66
CA ALA A 462 -8.48 11.65 -13.35
C ALA A 462 -6.94 11.71 -13.35
N ASN A 463 -6.28 10.91 -14.20
CA ASN A 463 -4.82 10.91 -14.33
C ASN A 463 -4.26 12.27 -14.75
N ALA A 464 -4.97 13.00 -15.62
CA ALA A 464 -4.57 14.34 -16.03
C ALA A 464 -4.44 15.30 -14.84
N TYR A 465 -5.23 15.10 -13.79
CA TYR A 465 -5.23 15.92 -12.58
C TYR A 465 -4.31 15.39 -11.47
N MET A 466 -3.95 14.10 -11.50
CA MET A 466 -3.26 13.44 -10.38
C MET A 466 -1.84 12.98 -10.71
N GLY A 467 -1.51 12.79 -12.00
CA GLY A 467 -0.28 12.19 -12.47
C GLY A 467 0.63 13.17 -13.22
N TYR A 468 1.83 12.70 -13.55
CA TYR A 468 2.80 13.44 -14.37
C TYR A 468 2.95 12.84 -15.77
N ARG A 469 2.29 11.73 -16.09
CA ARG A 469 2.48 11.01 -17.36
C ARG A 469 2.12 11.86 -18.57
N GLU A 470 0.98 12.55 -18.53
CA GLU A 470 0.52 13.38 -19.64
C GLU A 470 1.43 14.57 -19.88
N ILE A 471 1.84 15.25 -18.80
CA ILE A 471 2.77 16.36 -18.84
C ILE A 471 4.10 15.91 -19.45
N CYS A 472 4.63 14.76 -19.04
CA CYS A 472 5.89 14.24 -19.55
C CYS A 472 5.84 13.79 -21.01
N ARG A 473 4.66 13.49 -21.57
CA ARG A 473 4.48 13.21 -23.02
C ARG A 473 4.76 14.44 -23.89
N GLU A 474 4.54 15.64 -23.35
CA GLU A 474 4.79 16.89 -24.04
C GLU A 474 6.29 17.27 -24.05
N VAL A 475 7.14 16.53 -23.32
CA VAL A 475 8.58 16.76 -23.28
C VAL A 475 9.23 16.20 -24.55
N PRO A 476 9.87 17.04 -25.39
CA PRO A 476 10.54 16.59 -26.60
C PRO A 476 11.74 15.69 -26.30
N THR A 477 11.96 14.70 -27.15
CA THR A 477 13.19 13.92 -27.11
C THR A 477 14.40 14.80 -27.47
N GLY A 478 15.47 14.69 -26.67
CA GLY A 478 16.73 15.39 -26.94
C GLY A 478 16.86 16.80 -26.36
N THR A 479 15.81 17.37 -25.73
CA THR A 479 15.93 18.63 -24.99
C THR A 479 16.40 18.38 -23.57
N GLU A 480 17.17 19.29 -22.99
CA GLU A 480 17.47 19.24 -21.56
C GLU A 480 16.23 19.61 -20.75
N VAL A 481 15.88 18.77 -19.77
CA VAL A 481 14.69 19.00 -18.94
C VAL A 481 15.10 19.64 -17.63
N VAL A 482 14.53 20.79 -17.36
CA VAL A 482 14.78 21.59 -16.15
C VAL A 482 13.50 21.64 -15.33
N THR A 483 13.62 21.38 -14.05
CA THR A 483 12.50 21.48 -13.10
C THR A 483 12.73 22.66 -12.15
N LEU A 484 11.73 23.52 -12.02
CA LEU A 484 11.75 24.70 -11.15
C LEU A 484 10.49 24.72 -10.28
N PHE A 485 10.62 25.03 -8.98
CA PHE A 485 9.54 25.04 -7.98
C PHE A 485 8.84 23.70 -7.81
N LEU A 486 9.42 22.58 -8.27
CA LEU A 486 8.92 21.23 -8.04
C LEU A 486 9.55 20.64 -6.79
N HIS A 487 8.69 20.13 -5.90
CA HIS A 487 9.17 19.55 -4.64
C HIS A 487 9.85 18.19 -4.83
N ARG A 488 9.54 17.48 -5.92
CA ARG A 488 10.01 16.10 -6.18
C ARG A 488 10.26 15.89 -7.67
N PRO A 489 11.38 16.34 -8.18
CA PRO A 489 11.74 16.18 -9.59
C PRO A 489 11.88 14.72 -10.01
N GLU A 490 12.22 13.82 -9.09
CA GLU A 490 12.28 12.38 -9.33
C GLU A 490 10.99 11.78 -9.88
N ASN A 491 9.84 12.45 -9.70
CA ASN A 491 8.58 12.01 -10.30
C ASN A 491 8.56 12.20 -11.83
N ILE A 492 9.31 13.15 -12.34
CA ILE A 492 9.45 13.44 -13.77
C ILE A 492 10.43 12.46 -14.42
N ASP A 493 11.54 12.17 -13.75
CA ASP A 493 12.63 11.31 -14.24
C ASP A 493 12.14 9.96 -14.75
N VAL A 494 11.19 9.34 -14.01
CA VAL A 494 10.59 8.05 -14.35
C VAL A 494 9.91 8.03 -15.71
N TYR A 495 9.23 9.13 -16.08
CA TYR A 495 8.49 9.23 -17.35
C TYR A 495 9.35 9.74 -18.50
N VAL A 496 10.29 10.63 -18.20
CA VAL A 496 11.24 11.15 -19.18
C VAL A 496 12.35 10.13 -19.49
N GLY A 497 12.57 9.16 -18.57
CA GLY A 497 13.57 8.10 -18.74
C GLY A 497 15.01 8.57 -18.53
N ARG A 498 15.20 9.75 -17.95
CA ARG A 498 16.51 10.34 -17.62
C ARG A 498 16.38 11.28 -16.44
N GLU A 499 17.51 11.55 -15.79
CA GLU A 499 17.57 12.53 -14.72
C GLU A 499 17.35 13.96 -15.25
N THR A 500 16.51 14.72 -14.55
CA THR A 500 16.21 16.11 -14.89
C THR A 500 17.07 17.06 -14.04
N THR A 501 17.43 18.20 -14.60
CA THR A 501 18.16 19.23 -13.86
C THR A 501 17.22 19.95 -12.90
N ASN A 502 17.39 19.74 -11.60
CA ASN A 502 16.52 20.35 -10.58
C ASN A 502 17.14 21.64 -10.03
N LEU A 503 16.54 22.77 -10.30
CA LEU A 503 16.96 24.08 -9.79
C LEU A 503 16.22 24.49 -8.51
N GLY A 504 15.34 23.64 -7.98
CA GLY A 504 14.62 23.89 -6.73
C GLY A 504 13.76 25.15 -6.80
N LYS A 505 14.18 26.24 -6.16
CA LYS A 505 13.50 27.55 -6.16
C LYS A 505 14.38 28.66 -6.71
N ASP A 506 15.50 28.30 -7.28
CA ASP A 506 16.49 29.27 -7.77
C ASP A 506 16.12 29.74 -9.18
N LEU A 507 15.37 30.86 -9.24
CA LEU A 507 14.91 31.45 -10.47
C LEU A 507 16.09 32.07 -11.24
N ASP A 508 17.05 32.69 -10.53
CA ASP A 508 18.21 33.36 -11.15
C ASP A 508 19.10 32.33 -11.86
N ALA A 509 19.32 31.18 -11.22
CA ALA A 509 20.04 30.07 -11.84
C ALA A 509 19.35 29.58 -13.11
N PHE A 510 17.99 29.49 -13.11
CA PHE A 510 17.22 29.12 -14.29
C PHE A 510 17.36 30.16 -15.42
N LEU A 511 17.20 31.45 -15.12
CA LEU A 511 17.28 32.52 -16.12
C LEU A 511 18.69 32.60 -16.74
N ASN A 512 19.74 32.48 -15.93
CA ASN A 512 21.13 32.42 -16.40
C ASN A 512 21.34 31.17 -17.30
N MET A 513 20.87 30.01 -16.86
CA MET A 513 20.96 28.79 -17.66
C MET A 513 20.21 28.90 -19.01
N ALA A 514 19.04 29.52 -19.02
CA ALA A 514 18.27 29.74 -20.23
C ALA A 514 18.92 30.75 -21.18
N ALA A 515 19.60 31.77 -20.64
CA ALA A 515 20.34 32.77 -21.42
C ALA A 515 21.60 32.16 -22.07
N ASP A 516 22.31 31.28 -21.36
CA ASP A 516 23.58 30.72 -21.80
C ASP A 516 23.44 29.43 -22.63
N SER A 517 22.27 28.83 -22.63
CA SER A 517 22.08 27.53 -23.29
C SER A 517 22.01 27.62 -24.80
N THR A 518 22.95 26.94 -25.47
CA THR A 518 22.91 26.71 -26.92
C THR A 518 21.96 25.60 -27.33
N LYS A 519 21.50 24.76 -26.38
CA LYS A 519 20.56 23.66 -26.58
C LYS A 519 19.16 24.09 -26.18
N ALA A 520 18.16 23.52 -26.84
CA ALA A 520 16.77 23.71 -26.44
C ALA A 520 16.52 23.11 -25.05
N LEU A 521 15.88 23.88 -24.19
CA LEU A 521 15.47 23.48 -22.85
C LEU A 521 13.97 23.21 -22.79
N THR A 522 13.58 22.35 -21.88
CA THR A 522 12.16 22.15 -21.52
C THR A 522 12.00 22.44 -20.03
N LEU A 523 11.32 23.51 -19.70
CA LEU A 523 11.00 23.87 -18.32
C LEU A 523 9.72 23.19 -17.88
N ILE A 524 9.75 22.53 -16.72
CA ILE A 524 8.57 22.02 -16.03
C ILE A 524 8.47 22.74 -14.68
N THR A 525 7.38 23.48 -14.49
CA THR A 525 7.10 24.23 -13.27
C THR A 525 5.64 24.11 -12.85
N LYS A 526 5.33 24.42 -11.59
CA LYS A 526 3.93 24.46 -11.13
C LYS A 526 3.24 25.71 -11.69
N GLU A 527 2.02 25.53 -12.17
CA GLU A 527 1.19 26.64 -12.65
C GLU A 527 0.98 27.71 -11.58
N SER A 528 0.68 27.28 -10.35
CA SER A 528 0.50 28.21 -9.22
C SER A 528 1.74 29.03 -8.86
N GLU A 529 2.92 28.63 -9.31
CA GLU A 529 4.17 29.41 -9.09
C GLU A 529 4.41 30.43 -10.20
N LEU A 530 3.84 30.26 -11.39
CA LEU A 530 3.85 31.29 -12.43
C LEU A 530 3.07 32.53 -11.99
N ASP A 531 1.94 32.35 -11.30
CA ASP A 531 1.14 33.46 -10.80
C ASP A 531 1.84 34.25 -9.69
N LYS A 532 2.69 33.58 -8.91
CA LYS A 532 3.45 34.18 -7.80
C LYS A 532 4.76 34.85 -8.23
N ASN A 533 5.28 34.49 -9.39
CA ASN A 533 6.55 34.97 -9.92
C ASN A 533 6.35 35.65 -11.28
N PRO A 534 6.04 36.96 -11.29
CA PRO A 534 5.78 37.71 -12.52
C PRO A 534 6.92 37.64 -13.55
N GLU A 535 8.17 37.64 -13.10
CA GLU A 535 9.36 37.55 -13.95
C GLU A 535 9.42 36.21 -14.69
N LEU A 536 9.17 35.07 -13.96
CA LEU A 536 9.10 33.76 -14.58
C LEU A 536 7.92 33.68 -15.58
N ARG A 537 6.80 34.28 -15.22
CA ARG A 537 5.62 34.32 -16.09
C ARG A 537 5.92 35.07 -17.38
N GLU A 538 6.51 36.28 -17.29
CA GLU A 538 6.90 37.07 -18.45
C GLU A 538 7.89 36.30 -19.32
N PHE A 539 8.91 35.67 -18.72
CA PHE A 539 9.87 34.83 -19.43
C PHE A 539 9.20 33.67 -20.18
N VAL A 540 8.33 32.93 -19.52
CA VAL A 540 7.61 31.76 -20.11
C VAL A 540 6.77 32.19 -21.31
N TYR A 541 6.05 33.33 -21.23
CA TYR A 541 5.18 33.80 -22.30
C TYR A 541 5.92 34.55 -23.42
N SER A 542 7.07 35.16 -23.14
CA SER A 542 7.85 35.88 -24.16
C SER A 542 8.86 35.00 -24.89
N SER A 543 9.49 34.05 -24.19
CA SER A 543 10.60 33.24 -24.72
C SER A 543 10.18 31.86 -25.15
N GLY A 544 9.05 31.35 -24.62
CA GLY A 544 8.56 30.02 -24.89
C GLY A 544 7.90 29.87 -26.26
N THR A 545 8.26 28.83 -26.99
CA THR A 545 7.67 28.53 -28.31
C THR A 545 6.40 27.70 -28.21
N ALA A 546 6.25 26.92 -27.15
CA ALA A 546 5.05 26.13 -26.88
C ALA A 546 4.92 25.89 -25.37
N THR A 547 3.77 26.20 -24.82
CA THR A 547 3.44 25.95 -23.43
C THR A 547 2.21 25.03 -23.37
N PHE A 548 2.36 23.91 -22.68
CA PHE A 548 1.25 23.04 -22.33
C PHE A 548 0.95 23.23 -20.84
N SER A 549 -0.28 23.59 -20.53
CA SER A 549 -0.75 23.74 -19.14
C SER A 549 -1.60 22.55 -18.75
N GLY A 550 -1.07 21.75 -17.84
CA GLY A 550 -1.86 20.75 -17.10
C GLY A 550 -2.37 21.35 -15.78
N PRO A 551 -3.25 20.65 -15.07
CA PRO A 551 -3.86 21.17 -13.83
C PRO A 551 -2.90 21.54 -12.71
N TYR A 552 -1.69 21.03 -12.74
CA TYR A 552 -0.67 21.27 -11.71
C TYR A 552 0.64 21.85 -12.22
N CYS A 553 0.99 21.58 -13.44
CA CYS A 553 2.29 21.96 -13.99
C CYS A 553 2.14 22.44 -15.44
N THR A 554 3.00 23.38 -15.79
CA THR A 554 3.21 23.81 -17.17
C THR A 554 4.50 23.23 -17.71
N VAL A 555 4.49 22.89 -18.99
CA VAL A 555 5.66 22.47 -19.76
C VAL A 555 5.92 23.52 -20.83
N THR A 556 7.06 24.21 -20.71
CA THR A 556 7.44 25.28 -21.65
C THR A 556 8.68 24.86 -22.41
N ARG A 557 8.63 24.92 -23.73
CA ARG A 557 9.79 24.68 -24.61
C ARG A 557 10.48 26.00 -24.87
N ILE A 558 11.77 26.04 -24.55
CA ILE A 558 12.63 27.19 -24.72
C ILE A 558 13.65 26.88 -25.82
N PRO A 559 13.66 27.62 -26.94
CA PRO A 559 14.64 27.38 -28.01
C PRO A 559 16.04 27.72 -27.51
N GLY A 560 17.05 26.93 -27.88
CA GLY A 560 18.44 27.25 -27.62
C GLY A 560 18.90 28.49 -28.44
N HIS A 561 19.74 29.29 -27.85
CA HIS A 561 20.36 30.38 -28.59
C HIS A 561 21.32 29.81 -29.65
N ARG A 562 21.10 30.15 -30.92
CA ARG A 562 22.13 29.93 -31.95
C ARG A 562 23.27 30.91 -31.68
N PRO A 563 24.53 30.45 -31.61
CA PRO A 563 25.65 31.35 -31.56
C PRO A 563 25.54 32.30 -32.77
N VAL A 564 25.49 33.58 -32.53
CA VAL A 564 25.56 34.59 -33.60
C VAL A 564 26.90 34.31 -34.30
N ARG A 565 26.84 33.73 -35.48
CA ARG A 565 28.02 33.69 -36.37
C ARG A 565 28.29 35.14 -36.68
N ASN A 566 29.33 35.73 -36.06
CA ASN A 566 29.91 36.95 -36.54
C ASN A 566 30.36 36.63 -37.96
N GLU A 567 29.55 36.96 -38.95
CA GLU A 567 29.99 37.04 -40.33
C GLU A 567 31.05 38.16 -40.34
N VAL A 568 32.30 37.74 -40.29
CA VAL A 568 33.40 38.62 -40.66
C VAL A 568 33.10 39.02 -42.09
N ALA A 569 32.68 40.27 -42.27
CA ALA A 569 32.51 40.84 -43.59
C ALA A 569 33.82 40.60 -44.37
N PRO A 570 33.77 40.08 -45.61
CA PRO A 570 34.96 39.92 -46.40
C PRO A 570 35.58 41.32 -46.60
N GLU A 571 36.85 41.51 -46.11
CA GLU A 571 37.65 42.67 -46.41
C GLU A 571 37.68 42.89 -47.91
N GLY A 572 37.39 44.11 -48.29
CA GLY A 572 37.21 44.52 -49.66
C GLY A 572 38.39 44.15 -50.56
N VAL A 573 38.08 43.54 -51.66
CA VAL A 573 38.92 43.43 -52.81
C VAL A 573 39.15 44.84 -53.39
N LYS A 574 40.33 45.36 -53.22
CA LYS A 574 40.82 46.56 -53.99
C LYS A 574 40.91 46.12 -55.44
N ILE A 575 40.13 46.71 -56.28
CA ILE A 575 40.30 46.69 -57.71
C ILE A 575 41.32 47.77 -57.98
N ASP A 576 42.58 47.41 -58.30
CA ASP A 576 43.55 48.27 -58.99
C ASP A 576 43.28 48.16 -60.50
N GLU A 577 43.44 49.27 -61.20
CA GLU A 577 43.15 49.61 -62.59
C GLU A 577 43.52 48.59 -63.64
#